data_6d76baf26a4db3118c84aaf8616975c3
#
_entry.id   6d76baf26a4db3118c84aaf8616975c3
#
_cell.length_a   1.000
_cell.length_b   1.000
_cell.length_c   1.000
_cell.angle_alpha   90.00
_cell.angle_beta   90.00
_cell.angle_gamma   90.00
#
_symmetry.space_group_name_H-M   'P 1'
#
loop_
_entity.id
_entity.type
_entity.pdbx_description
1 polymer ?
#
loop_
_entity_poly.entity_id
_entity_poly.type
_entity_poly.pdbx_seq_one_letter_code
_entity_poly.pdbx_strand_id
1 'polypeptide(L)'
;MSSREEIVCGFYGQVDEESRLKRSRHGQLEYATTMAYIHRYADRNSRVLEVGAGTGRYSIALAKEGMRVSAVELVEENLVVLRENSRGMDNIESFQGDAVDLDRFADNTFDVTLVLGPMYHIYEPKDVNSAIDEAIRVTKPGGVILFAFISVFGIMYANYFQGNWAAGQEENFDADYRIRHFKEQLFTGYDVPEFEQLFESKPVEWITTAGTDGMVESIEDREDFRIPDEDFETFAAWYLHFAEKRELLGATNHLLYICRKK
;
A
#
# COMPACT_ATOMS: atom_id res chain seq x y z
N MET A 1 14.39 16.50 16.39
CA MET A 1 13.69 16.07 15.16
C MET A 1 13.22 14.65 15.42
N SER A 2 11.93 14.39 15.27
CA SER A 2 11.36 13.05 15.47
C SER A 2 11.92 12.07 14.45
N SER A 3 12.04 10.80 14.82
CA SER A 3 12.37 9.74 13.88
C SER A 3 11.17 9.47 12.96
N ARG A 4 11.36 8.81 11.81
CA ARG A 4 10.28 8.34 10.95
C ARG A 4 9.27 7.50 11.73
N GLU A 5 9.77 6.58 12.52
CA GLU A 5 8.96 5.71 13.38
C GLU A 5 8.07 6.51 14.34
N GLU A 6 8.63 7.53 15.03
CA GLU A 6 7.85 8.40 15.94
C GLU A 6 6.74 9.15 15.21
N ILE A 7 7.00 9.62 13.96
CA ILE A 7 5.99 10.32 13.16
C ILE A 7 4.85 9.35 12.77
N VAL A 8 5.19 8.17 12.26
CA VAL A 8 4.23 7.15 11.82
C VAL A 8 3.41 6.64 13.01
N CYS A 9 4.06 6.22 14.10
CA CYS A 9 3.38 5.75 15.29
C CYS A 9 2.51 6.84 15.93
N GLY A 10 2.99 8.09 15.95
CA GLY A 10 2.23 9.21 16.49
C GLY A 10 0.94 9.50 15.70
N PHE A 11 0.94 9.30 14.39
CA PHE A 11 -0.24 9.46 13.56
C PHE A 11 -1.21 8.27 13.70
N TYR A 12 -0.74 7.05 13.44
CA TYR A 12 -1.60 5.85 13.42
C TYR A 12 -2.11 5.45 14.82
N GLY A 13 -1.42 5.83 15.89
CA GLY A 13 -1.95 5.68 17.24
C GLY A 13 -3.18 6.53 17.57
N GLN A 14 -3.56 7.50 16.70
CA GLN A 14 -4.69 8.40 16.89
C GLN A 14 -5.80 8.22 15.85
N VAL A 15 -5.60 7.44 14.80
CA VAL A 15 -6.59 7.22 13.73
C VAL A 15 -7.23 5.84 13.83
N ASP A 16 -8.48 5.75 13.38
CA ASP A 16 -9.24 4.50 13.30
C ASP A 16 -8.88 3.75 12.00
N GLU A 17 -7.72 3.09 12.00
CA GLU A 17 -7.26 2.29 10.86
C GLU A 17 -8.16 1.08 10.59
N GLU A 18 -8.83 0.53 11.62
CA GLU A 18 -9.73 -0.63 11.48
C GLU A 18 -10.89 -0.35 10.51
N SER A 19 -11.39 0.88 10.46
CA SER A 19 -12.53 1.23 9.61
C SER A 19 -12.13 1.81 8.24
N ARG A 20 -10.86 2.16 8.01
CA ARG A 20 -10.39 2.88 6.81
C ARG A 20 -10.89 2.24 5.50
N LEU A 21 -10.62 0.96 5.30
CA LEU A 21 -10.99 0.22 4.08
C LEU A 21 -12.45 -0.26 4.04
N LYS A 22 -13.28 0.12 5.03
CA LYS A 22 -14.69 -0.28 5.12
C LYS A 22 -15.65 0.90 4.97
N ARG A 23 -15.27 2.06 5.50
CA ARG A 23 -16.17 3.20 5.70
C ARG A 23 -16.37 4.06 4.46
N SER A 24 -15.33 4.22 3.66
CA SER A 24 -15.32 5.05 2.45
C SER A 24 -15.47 4.22 1.18
N ARG A 25 -15.94 4.83 0.10
CA ARG A 25 -16.04 4.19 -1.21
C ARG A 25 -14.66 3.94 -1.82
N HIS A 26 -13.73 4.90 -1.67
CA HIS A 26 -12.36 4.70 -2.14
C HIS A 26 -11.70 3.53 -1.41
N GLY A 27 -11.83 3.44 -0.08
CA GLY A 27 -11.25 2.33 0.69
C GLY A 27 -11.86 0.97 0.32
N GLN A 28 -13.15 0.90 0.05
CA GLN A 28 -13.81 -0.31 -0.46
C GLN A 28 -13.27 -0.70 -1.85
N LEU A 29 -13.08 0.28 -2.74
CA LEU A 29 -12.53 0.06 -4.08
C LEU A 29 -11.06 -0.36 -4.02
N GLU A 30 -10.25 0.33 -3.22
CA GLU A 30 -8.85 -0.03 -2.93
C GLU A 30 -8.74 -1.49 -2.47
N TYR A 31 -9.55 -1.85 -1.48
CA TYR A 31 -9.56 -3.22 -0.94
C TYR A 31 -9.96 -4.24 -2.01
N ALA A 32 -11.06 -4.02 -2.72
CA ALA A 32 -11.55 -4.94 -3.75
C ALA A 32 -10.54 -5.13 -4.88
N THR A 33 -9.94 -4.02 -5.36
CA THR A 33 -8.94 -4.05 -6.42
C THR A 33 -7.65 -4.75 -5.98
N THR A 34 -7.13 -4.41 -4.80
CA THR A 34 -5.92 -5.02 -4.24
C THR A 34 -6.11 -6.52 -4.02
N MET A 35 -7.23 -6.96 -3.43
CA MET A 35 -7.54 -8.38 -3.27
C MET A 35 -7.62 -9.11 -4.61
N ALA A 36 -8.23 -8.50 -5.63
CA ALA A 36 -8.28 -9.09 -6.97
C ALA A 36 -6.88 -9.31 -7.57
N TYR A 37 -5.94 -8.37 -7.33
CA TYR A 37 -4.54 -8.55 -7.75
C TYR A 37 -3.82 -9.62 -6.93
N ILE A 38 -4.02 -9.68 -5.62
CA ILE A 38 -3.43 -10.73 -4.77
C ILE A 38 -3.88 -12.12 -5.25
N HIS A 39 -5.16 -12.30 -5.54
CA HIS A 39 -5.72 -13.57 -6.01
C HIS A 39 -5.22 -14.03 -7.40
N ARG A 40 -4.63 -13.14 -8.19
CA ARG A 40 -3.95 -13.54 -9.45
C ARG A 40 -2.66 -14.34 -9.19
N TYR A 41 -2.06 -14.20 -8.00
CA TYR A 41 -0.72 -14.73 -7.69
C TYR A 41 -0.67 -15.61 -6.44
N ALA A 42 -1.69 -15.59 -5.61
CA ALA A 42 -1.79 -16.39 -4.38
C ALA A 42 -3.00 -17.32 -4.42
N ASP A 43 -2.82 -18.52 -3.90
CA ASP A 43 -3.87 -19.50 -3.66
C ASP A 43 -3.83 -19.97 -2.20
N ARG A 44 -4.80 -20.83 -1.80
CA ARG A 44 -4.91 -21.34 -0.43
C ARG A 44 -3.68 -22.08 0.12
N ASN A 45 -2.72 -22.47 -0.72
CA ASN A 45 -1.50 -23.15 -0.29
C ASN A 45 -0.34 -22.17 -0.14
N SER A 46 -0.51 -20.92 -0.59
CA SER A 46 0.55 -19.91 -0.61
C SER A 46 0.95 -19.50 0.81
N ARG A 47 2.24 -19.22 0.97
CA ARG A 47 2.79 -18.51 2.12
C ARG A 47 2.87 -17.04 1.75
N VAL A 48 2.13 -16.21 2.46
CA VAL A 48 2.04 -14.77 2.20
C VAL A 48 2.71 -14.01 3.34
N LEU A 49 3.52 -13.03 3.00
CA LEU A 49 3.99 -12.00 3.93
C LEU A 49 3.23 -10.70 3.63
N GLU A 50 2.66 -10.09 4.64
CA GLU A 50 2.18 -8.70 4.58
C GLU A 50 3.05 -7.82 5.48
N VAL A 51 3.61 -6.74 4.91
CA VAL A 51 4.41 -5.73 5.60
C VAL A 51 3.63 -4.43 5.60
N GLY A 52 3.43 -3.85 6.79
CA GLY A 52 2.51 -2.75 7.02
C GLY A 52 1.06 -3.25 7.14
N ALA A 53 0.87 -4.32 7.93
CA ALA A 53 -0.40 -5.04 8.00
C ALA A 53 -1.54 -4.26 8.67
N GLY A 54 -1.24 -3.15 9.35
CA GLY A 54 -2.24 -2.38 10.08
C GLY A 54 -2.99 -3.26 11.09
N THR A 55 -4.31 -3.17 11.08
CA THR A 55 -5.19 -3.99 11.92
C THR A 55 -5.50 -5.39 11.32
N GLY A 56 -4.83 -5.74 10.20
CA GLY A 56 -4.87 -7.08 9.60
C GLY A 56 -5.97 -7.29 8.55
N ARG A 57 -6.43 -6.24 7.90
CA ARG A 57 -7.55 -6.34 6.95
C ARG A 57 -7.30 -7.35 5.83
N TYR A 58 -6.15 -7.30 5.16
CA TYR A 58 -5.76 -8.26 4.12
C TYR A 58 -5.29 -9.57 4.73
N SER A 59 -4.40 -9.53 5.72
CA SER A 59 -3.84 -10.72 6.39
C SER A 59 -4.93 -11.67 6.89
N ILE A 60 -5.94 -11.16 7.57
CA ILE A 60 -7.04 -11.96 8.12
C ILE A 60 -7.95 -12.51 7.00
N ALA A 61 -8.20 -11.70 5.95
CA ALA A 61 -8.98 -12.17 4.80
C ALA A 61 -8.29 -13.36 4.11
N LEU A 62 -7.00 -13.22 3.81
CA LEU A 62 -6.19 -14.26 3.18
C LEU A 62 -6.07 -15.53 4.06
N ALA A 63 -5.90 -15.35 5.37
CA ALA A 63 -5.87 -16.47 6.30
C ALA A 63 -7.23 -17.20 6.36
N LYS A 64 -8.37 -16.50 6.32
CA LYS A 64 -9.70 -17.10 6.22
C LYS A 64 -9.91 -17.91 4.94
N GLU A 65 -9.21 -17.55 3.86
CA GLU A 65 -9.20 -18.30 2.60
C GLU A 65 -8.27 -19.53 2.63
N GLY A 66 -7.53 -19.73 3.72
CA GLY A 66 -6.69 -20.91 3.97
C GLY A 66 -5.20 -20.70 3.68
N MET A 67 -4.77 -19.51 3.32
CA MET A 67 -3.35 -19.16 3.13
C MET A 67 -2.62 -19.15 4.47
N ARG A 68 -1.30 -19.37 4.45
CA ARG A 68 -0.42 -19.17 5.62
C ARG A 68 0.14 -17.76 5.57
N VAL A 69 -0.23 -16.93 6.54
CA VAL A 69 0.08 -15.51 6.55
C VAL A 69 1.05 -15.18 7.68
N SER A 70 2.11 -14.44 7.35
CA SER A 70 2.94 -13.72 8.31
C SER A 70 2.67 -12.22 8.11
N ALA A 71 2.30 -11.54 9.18
CA ALA A 71 1.98 -10.11 9.18
C ALA A 71 3.00 -9.32 9.99
N VAL A 72 3.57 -8.27 9.41
CA VAL A 72 4.51 -7.37 10.08
C VAL A 72 3.86 -5.99 10.17
N GLU A 73 3.83 -5.43 11.37
CA GLU A 73 3.26 -4.10 11.63
C GLU A 73 4.22 -3.29 12.53
N LEU A 74 4.45 -2.03 12.16
CA LEU A 74 5.34 -1.14 12.90
C LEU A 74 4.67 -0.58 14.16
N VAL A 75 3.38 -0.20 14.05
CA VAL A 75 2.60 0.47 15.08
C VAL A 75 2.02 -0.56 16.04
N GLU A 76 2.43 -0.50 17.33
CA GLU A 76 2.00 -1.49 18.34
C GLU A 76 0.50 -1.48 18.55
N GLU A 77 -0.15 -0.32 18.51
CA GLU A 77 -1.60 -0.18 18.68
C GLU A 77 -2.36 -0.97 17.60
N ASN A 78 -1.93 -0.86 16.34
CA ASN A 78 -2.50 -1.62 15.22
C ASN A 78 -2.24 -3.12 15.39
N LEU A 79 -1.02 -3.47 15.79
CA LEU A 79 -0.64 -4.88 16.00
C LEU A 79 -1.47 -5.55 17.10
N VAL A 80 -1.80 -4.83 18.17
CA VAL A 80 -2.70 -5.32 19.22
C VAL A 80 -4.08 -5.64 18.63
N VAL A 81 -4.65 -4.75 17.83
CA VAL A 81 -5.94 -4.97 17.17
C VAL A 81 -5.88 -6.15 16.19
N LEU A 82 -4.79 -6.26 15.41
CA LEU A 82 -4.58 -7.38 14.50
C LEU A 82 -4.58 -8.71 15.26
N ARG A 83 -3.85 -8.80 16.39
CA ARG A 83 -3.80 -9.98 17.26
C ARG A 83 -5.18 -10.36 17.83
N GLU A 84 -5.96 -9.37 18.21
CA GLU A 84 -7.33 -9.59 18.69
C GLU A 84 -8.23 -10.10 17.56
N ASN A 85 -8.19 -9.47 16.40
CA ASN A 85 -9.00 -9.82 15.23
C ASN A 85 -8.66 -11.21 14.65
N SER A 86 -7.41 -11.67 14.81
CA SER A 86 -6.93 -12.98 14.33
C SER A 86 -6.98 -14.09 15.39
N ARG A 87 -7.53 -13.80 16.59
CA ARG A 87 -7.57 -14.76 17.68
C ARG A 87 -8.26 -16.08 17.28
N GLY A 88 -7.56 -17.19 17.52
CA GLY A 88 -8.04 -18.54 17.19
C GLY A 88 -7.80 -18.98 15.75
N MET A 89 -7.06 -18.20 14.97
CA MET A 89 -6.61 -18.60 13.63
C MET A 89 -5.17 -19.13 13.71
N ASP A 90 -4.98 -20.42 13.36
CA ASP A 90 -3.68 -21.10 13.49
C ASP A 90 -2.75 -20.86 12.27
N ASN A 91 -3.25 -20.20 11.23
CA ASN A 91 -2.56 -19.98 9.97
C ASN A 91 -2.15 -18.53 9.74
N ILE A 92 -2.20 -17.69 10.78
CA ILE A 92 -1.68 -16.32 10.77
C ILE A 92 -0.77 -16.09 12.00
N GLU A 93 0.40 -15.51 11.74
CA GLU A 93 1.33 -15.06 12.77
C GLU A 93 1.60 -13.57 12.57
N SER A 94 1.66 -12.79 13.65
CA SER A 94 1.88 -11.35 13.58
C SER A 94 3.06 -10.89 14.44
N PHE A 95 3.83 -9.95 13.91
CA PHE A 95 5.10 -9.49 14.49
C PHE A 95 5.18 -7.97 14.43
N GLN A 96 5.75 -7.36 15.47
CA GLN A 96 6.19 -5.98 15.37
C GLN A 96 7.49 -5.92 14.56
N GLY A 97 7.57 -4.98 13.62
CA GLY A 97 8.74 -4.83 12.77
C GLY A 97 8.58 -3.73 11.73
N ASP A 98 9.68 -3.44 11.06
CA ASP A 98 9.79 -2.41 10.03
C ASP A 98 10.10 -3.05 8.67
N ALA A 99 9.59 -2.45 7.59
CA ALA A 99 9.85 -2.89 6.23
C ALA A 99 11.34 -2.87 5.83
N VAL A 100 12.14 -2.05 6.48
CA VAL A 100 13.58 -1.92 6.21
C VAL A 100 14.42 -3.02 6.84
N ASP A 101 13.80 -3.83 7.72
CA ASP A 101 14.46 -4.94 8.43
C ASP A 101 13.48 -6.11 8.61
N LEU A 102 13.62 -7.11 7.77
CA LEU A 102 12.86 -8.36 7.81
C LEU A 102 13.74 -9.57 8.18
N ASP A 103 14.83 -9.36 8.91
CA ASP A 103 15.86 -10.37 9.27
C ASP A 103 15.29 -11.59 10.01
N ARG A 104 14.12 -11.46 10.63
CA ARG A 104 13.41 -12.60 11.24
C ARG A 104 13.01 -13.68 10.25
N PHE A 105 12.91 -13.34 8.96
CA PHE A 105 12.53 -14.25 7.91
C PHE A 105 13.73 -14.65 7.08
N ALA A 106 13.84 -15.95 6.83
CA ALA A 106 14.88 -16.48 5.95
C ALA A 106 14.62 -16.07 4.49
N ASP A 107 15.69 -16.05 3.70
CA ASP A 107 15.61 -15.84 2.27
C ASP A 107 14.64 -16.83 1.60
N ASN A 108 13.97 -16.40 0.55
CA ASN A 108 13.14 -17.24 -0.30
C ASN A 108 12.06 -18.03 0.46
N THR A 109 11.38 -17.34 1.39
CA THR A 109 10.38 -17.96 2.28
C THR A 109 8.96 -17.88 1.73
N PHE A 110 8.58 -16.74 1.13
CA PHE A 110 7.21 -16.43 0.76
C PHE A 110 6.94 -16.59 -0.74
N ASP A 111 5.75 -17.06 -1.07
CA ASP A 111 5.27 -17.16 -2.44
C ASP A 111 4.80 -15.79 -2.95
N VAL A 112 4.17 -15.01 -2.07
CA VAL A 112 3.73 -13.63 -2.32
C VAL A 112 4.11 -12.75 -1.14
N THR A 113 4.69 -11.58 -1.44
CA THR A 113 5.00 -10.55 -0.45
C THR A 113 4.22 -9.28 -0.77
N LEU A 114 3.49 -8.78 0.21
CA LEU A 114 2.68 -7.58 0.14
C LEU A 114 3.37 -6.49 0.97
N VAL A 115 3.68 -5.36 0.35
CA VAL A 115 4.23 -4.17 1.02
C VAL A 115 3.18 -3.07 0.84
N LEU A 116 2.12 -3.16 1.67
CA LEU A 116 0.92 -2.34 1.54
C LEU A 116 0.91 -1.26 2.63
N GLY A 117 1.59 -0.14 2.36
CA GLY A 117 1.67 0.98 3.31
C GLY A 117 3.06 1.54 3.50
N PRO A 118 4.09 0.75 3.79
CA PRO A 118 5.40 1.27 4.17
C PRO A 118 6.04 2.24 3.18
N MET A 119 5.88 2.03 1.85
CA MET A 119 6.60 2.79 0.83
C MET A 119 6.27 4.29 0.82
N TYR A 120 5.09 4.68 1.24
CA TYR A 120 4.73 6.11 1.32
C TYR A 120 5.01 6.73 2.69
N HIS A 121 5.66 6.00 3.59
CA HIS A 121 6.19 6.51 4.86
C HIS A 121 7.73 6.47 4.92
N ILE A 122 8.38 5.97 3.86
CA ILE A 122 9.83 5.88 3.77
C ILE A 122 10.32 6.90 2.75
N TYR A 123 11.06 7.92 3.21
CA TYR A 123 11.53 9.06 2.41
C TYR A 123 13.04 9.03 2.13
N GLU A 124 13.85 8.38 3.01
CA GLU A 124 15.29 8.31 2.81
C GLU A 124 15.62 7.26 1.73
N PRO A 125 16.38 7.61 0.68
CA PRO A 125 16.69 6.68 -0.41
C PRO A 125 17.33 5.37 0.04
N LYS A 126 18.13 5.41 1.11
CA LYS A 126 18.73 4.20 1.69
C LYS A 126 17.66 3.26 2.24
N ASP A 127 16.71 3.80 2.98
CA ASP A 127 15.65 3.01 3.63
C ASP A 127 14.65 2.50 2.60
N VAL A 128 14.32 3.31 1.57
CA VAL A 128 13.52 2.86 0.41
C VAL A 128 14.18 1.65 -0.24
N ASN A 129 15.49 1.73 -0.51
CA ASN A 129 16.23 0.61 -1.08
C ASN A 129 16.27 -0.61 -0.16
N SER A 130 16.45 -0.40 1.16
CA SER A 130 16.44 -1.51 2.13
C SER A 130 15.09 -2.22 2.17
N ALA A 131 13.98 -1.49 2.17
CA ALA A 131 12.64 -2.09 2.17
C ALA A 131 12.37 -2.90 0.90
N ILE A 132 12.80 -2.40 -0.27
CA ILE A 132 12.69 -3.12 -1.54
C ILE A 132 13.56 -4.39 -1.51
N ASP A 133 14.82 -4.28 -1.08
CA ASP A 133 15.76 -5.40 -1.05
C ASP A 133 15.33 -6.49 -0.06
N GLU A 134 14.81 -6.13 1.09
CA GLU A 134 14.26 -7.06 2.08
C GLU A 134 13.02 -7.80 1.53
N ALA A 135 12.07 -7.08 0.92
CA ALA A 135 10.91 -7.70 0.28
C ALA A 135 11.35 -8.71 -0.82
N ILE A 136 12.34 -8.33 -1.63
CA ILE A 136 12.91 -9.22 -2.65
C ILE A 136 13.61 -10.42 -2.02
N ARG A 137 14.42 -10.20 -0.97
CA ARG A 137 15.18 -11.26 -0.28
C ARG A 137 14.26 -12.36 0.24
N VAL A 138 13.20 -11.98 0.96
CA VAL A 138 12.29 -12.93 1.62
C VAL A 138 11.34 -13.63 0.67
N THR A 139 11.12 -13.07 -0.52
CA THR A 139 10.28 -13.68 -1.57
C THR A 139 11.06 -14.77 -2.29
N LYS A 140 10.41 -15.89 -2.64
CA LYS A 140 11.00 -16.98 -3.41
C LYS A 140 11.32 -16.56 -4.86
N PRO A 141 12.31 -17.16 -5.52
CA PRO A 141 12.45 -17.05 -6.97
C PRO A 141 11.14 -17.43 -7.69
N GLY A 142 10.68 -16.60 -8.61
CA GLY A 142 9.39 -16.76 -9.28
C GLY A 142 8.18 -16.24 -8.45
N GLY A 143 8.37 -15.95 -7.18
CA GLY A 143 7.33 -15.33 -6.32
C GLY A 143 7.03 -13.89 -6.71
N VAL A 144 5.88 -13.39 -6.30
CA VAL A 144 5.37 -12.08 -6.70
C VAL A 144 5.36 -11.11 -5.51
N ILE A 145 5.72 -9.86 -5.78
CA ILE A 145 5.74 -8.79 -4.78
C ILE A 145 4.82 -7.67 -5.26
N LEU A 146 3.94 -7.21 -4.36
CA LEU A 146 3.06 -6.08 -4.58
C LEU A 146 3.49 -4.95 -3.65
N PHE A 147 3.89 -3.81 -4.22
CA PHE A 147 4.23 -2.60 -3.49
C PHE A 147 3.13 -1.56 -3.68
N ALA A 148 2.50 -1.11 -2.59
CA ALA A 148 1.60 0.04 -2.64
C ALA A 148 2.39 1.34 -2.52
N PHE A 149 2.02 2.33 -3.33
CA PHE A 149 2.54 3.70 -3.24
C PHE A 149 1.44 4.72 -3.50
N ILE A 150 1.69 5.97 -3.11
CA ILE A 150 0.74 7.07 -3.28
C ILE A 150 1.22 7.98 -4.41
N SER A 151 0.29 8.39 -5.26
CA SER A 151 0.53 9.36 -6.32
C SER A 151 0.70 10.77 -5.75
N VAL A 152 1.80 11.46 -6.07
CA VAL A 152 1.96 12.86 -5.74
C VAL A 152 0.86 13.72 -6.39
N PHE A 153 0.39 13.35 -7.57
CA PHE A 153 -0.71 14.05 -8.24
C PHE A 153 -2.04 13.82 -7.52
N GLY A 154 -2.28 12.62 -6.94
CA GLY A 154 -3.43 12.35 -6.09
C GLY A 154 -3.41 13.25 -4.84
N ILE A 155 -2.26 13.37 -4.16
CA ILE A 155 -2.07 14.29 -3.05
C ILE A 155 -2.39 15.73 -3.47
N MET A 156 -1.91 16.16 -4.64
CA MET A 156 -2.17 17.52 -5.15
C MET A 156 -3.64 17.76 -5.48
N TYR A 157 -4.36 16.77 -6.02
CA TYR A 157 -5.80 16.89 -6.27
C TYR A 157 -6.59 16.98 -4.97
N ALA A 158 -6.25 16.18 -3.95
CA ALA A 158 -6.86 16.29 -2.62
C ALA A 158 -6.63 17.70 -2.02
N ASN A 159 -5.40 18.22 -2.07
CA ASN A 159 -5.09 19.59 -1.64
C ASN A 159 -5.87 20.65 -2.44
N TYR A 160 -6.03 20.49 -3.74
CA TYR A 160 -6.79 21.38 -4.58
C TYR A 160 -8.27 21.47 -4.16
N PHE A 161 -8.91 20.32 -3.98
CA PHE A 161 -10.32 20.27 -3.57
C PHE A 161 -10.56 20.77 -2.15
N GLN A 162 -9.56 20.68 -1.28
CA GLN A 162 -9.60 21.24 0.08
C GLN A 162 -9.23 22.74 0.14
N GLY A 163 -8.86 23.35 -0.97
CA GLY A 163 -8.42 24.75 -1.03
C GLY A 163 -7.00 25.00 -0.54
N ASN A 164 -6.18 23.96 -0.39
CA ASN A 164 -4.82 24.01 0.15
C ASN A 164 -3.73 23.90 -0.95
N TRP A 165 -4.05 24.22 -2.19
CA TRP A 165 -3.16 24.02 -3.34
C TRP A 165 -1.75 24.58 -3.15
N ALA A 166 -1.64 25.84 -2.71
CA ALA A 166 -0.32 26.49 -2.57
C ALA A 166 0.54 25.79 -1.52
N ALA A 167 -0.02 25.46 -0.36
CA ALA A 167 0.68 24.71 0.69
C ALA A 167 1.10 23.32 0.20
N GLY A 168 0.20 22.59 -0.46
CA GLY A 168 0.49 21.27 -1.03
C GLY A 168 1.59 21.34 -2.09
N GLN A 169 1.63 22.40 -2.92
CA GLN A 169 2.66 22.58 -3.93
C GLN A 169 4.03 22.87 -3.29
N GLU A 170 4.09 23.73 -2.29
CA GLU A 170 5.35 24.02 -1.56
C GLU A 170 5.87 22.79 -0.80
N GLU A 171 4.98 21.96 -0.29
CA GLU A 171 5.34 20.76 0.43
C GLU A 171 5.88 19.67 -0.50
N ASN A 172 5.20 19.40 -1.62
CA ASN A 172 5.47 18.23 -2.45
C ASN A 172 6.40 18.50 -3.63
N PHE A 173 6.69 19.78 -3.98
CA PHE A 173 7.54 20.11 -5.12
C PHE A 173 8.58 21.18 -4.76
N ASP A 174 9.75 21.09 -5.38
CA ASP A 174 10.77 22.15 -5.34
C ASP A 174 10.47 23.27 -6.37
N ALA A 175 11.35 24.26 -6.44
CA ALA A 175 11.22 25.40 -7.37
C ALA A 175 11.28 25.00 -8.86
N ASP A 176 11.84 23.83 -9.17
CA ASP A 176 11.94 23.27 -10.53
C ASP A 176 10.83 22.23 -10.79
N TYR A 177 9.81 22.15 -9.93
CA TYR A 177 8.70 21.17 -9.94
C TYR A 177 9.15 19.69 -9.85
N ARG A 178 10.29 19.42 -9.19
CA ARG A 178 10.69 18.06 -8.85
C ARG A 178 10.03 17.63 -7.56
N ILE A 179 9.62 16.37 -7.49
CA ILE A 179 8.98 15.80 -6.29
C ILE A 179 9.98 15.82 -5.12
N ARG A 180 9.49 16.19 -3.95
CA ARG A 180 10.27 16.26 -2.72
C ARG A 180 9.95 15.06 -1.83
N HIS A 181 11.02 14.45 -1.31
CA HIS A 181 10.96 13.44 -0.26
C HIS A 181 11.78 13.95 0.93
N PHE A 182 11.17 14.13 2.09
CA PHE A 182 11.86 14.72 3.24
C PHE A 182 11.38 14.15 4.59
N LYS A 183 12.22 14.31 5.58
CA LYS A 183 12.13 13.63 6.87
C LYS A 183 10.83 13.83 7.64
N GLU A 184 10.26 15.01 7.58
CA GLU A 184 9.05 15.38 8.34
C GLU A 184 7.75 15.01 7.61
N GLN A 185 7.87 14.51 6.37
CA GLN A 185 6.72 14.15 5.53
C GLN A 185 6.10 12.83 6.02
N LEU A 186 4.84 12.89 6.45
CA LEU A 186 4.12 11.70 6.87
C LEU A 186 3.80 10.79 5.68
N PHE A 187 3.33 11.39 4.58
CA PHE A 187 3.04 10.68 3.33
C PHE A 187 3.91 11.23 2.20
N THR A 188 4.80 10.41 1.69
CA THR A 188 5.60 10.75 0.52
C THR A 188 4.94 10.21 -0.74
N GLY A 189 4.68 11.10 -1.70
CA GLY A 189 4.09 10.76 -2.99
C GLY A 189 5.16 10.57 -4.07
N TYR A 190 4.86 9.74 -5.06
CA TYR A 190 5.69 9.48 -6.22
C TYR A 190 4.90 9.75 -7.50
N ASP A 191 5.56 10.06 -8.61
CA ASP A 191 4.96 9.77 -9.91
C ASP A 191 5.23 8.32 -10.33
N VAL A 192 4.48 7.82 -11.30
CA VAL A 192 4.62 6.43 -11.74
C VAL A 192 6.01 6.11 -12.29
N PRO A 193 6.61 6.93 -13.18
CA PRO A 193 7.97 6.69 -13.67
C PRO A 193 9.01 6.67 -12.56
N GLU A 194 8.94 7.60 -11.62
CA GLU A 194 9.89 7.68 -10.50
C GLU A 194 9.83 6.42 -9.63
N PHE A 195 8.62 5.96 -9.28
CA PHE A 195 8.49 4.75 -8.48
C PHE A 195 8.97 3.51 -9.25
N GLU A 196 8.64 3.38 -10.52
CA GLU A 196 9.11 2.27 -11.38
C GLU A 196 10.64 2.25 -11.49
N GLN A 197 11.32 3.41 -11.54
CA GLN A 197 12.78 3.51 -11.60
C GLN A 197 13.50 2.93 -10.38
N LEU A 198 12.87 2.88 -9.20
CA LEU A 198 13.44 2.26 -8.00
C LEU A 198 13.81 0.78 -8.24
N PHE A 199 13.22 0.13 -9.21
CA PHE A 199 13.36 -1.30 -9.49
C PHE A 199 14.26 -1.62 -10.69
N GLU A 200 14.75 -0.63 -11.45
CA GLU A 200 15.53 -0.85 -12.69
C GLU A 200 16.80 -1.71 -12.46
N SER A 201 17.45 -1.54 -11.31
CA SER A 201 18.66 -2.30 -10.95
C SER A 201 18.38 -3.55 -10.09
N LYS A 202 17.11 -3.82 -9.76
CA LYS A 202 16.74 -4.92 -8.87
C LYS A 202 16.52 -6.23 -9.62
N PRO A 203 16.74 -7.39 -8.97
CA PRO A 203 16.59 -8.70 -9.61
C PRO A 203 15.10 -9.11 -9.71
N VAL A 204 14.29 -8.25 -10.29
CA VAL A 204 12.87 -8.47 -10.51
C VAL A 204 12.48 -8.25 -11.97
N GLU A 205 11.36 -8.80 -12.36
CA GLU A 205 10.68 -8.55 -13.62
C GLU A 205 9.39 -7.78 -13.32
N TRP A 206 9.23 -6.61 -13.93
CA TRP A 206 7.97 -5.85 -13.86
C TRP A 206 6.82 -6.63 -14.50
N ILE A 207 5.69 -6.70 -13.82
CA ILE A 207 4.47 -7.32 -14.34
C ILE A 207 3.51 -6.23 -14.77
N THR A 208 3.13 -5.33 -13.85
CA THR A 208 2.21 -4.23 -14.13
C THR A 208 2.29 -3.17 -13.04
N THR A 209 1.77 -1.98 -13.37
CA THR A 209 1.41 -0.94 -12.40
C THR A 209 -0.08 -0.66 -12.56
N ALA A 210 -0.82 -0.66 -11.44
CA ALA A 210 -2.27 -0.54 -11.44
C ALA A 210 -2.73 0.49 -10.41
N GLY A 211 -3.77 1.25 -10.74
CA GLY A 211 -4.48 2.08 -9.76
C GLY A 211 -5.42 1.22 -8.91
N THR A 212 -5.68 1.62 -7.66
CA THR A 212 -6.55 0.85 -6.76
C THR A 212 -7.85 1.54 -6.40
N ASP A 213 -7.90 2.87 -6.43
CA ASP A 213 -9.03 3.67 -5.95
C ASP A 213 -9.53 4.74 -6.95
N GLY A 214 -8.79 4.97 -8.04
CA GLY A 214 -9.14 5.96 -9.06
C GLY A 214 -9.22 7.37 -8.49
N MET A 215 -10.16 8.15 -9.01
CA MET A 215 -10.45 9.50 -8.51
C MET A 215 -11.36 9.50 -7.27
N VAL A 216 -11.82 8.33 -6.80
CA VAL A 216 -12.89 8.27 -5.80
C VAL A 216 -12.49 8.97 -4.52
N GLU A 217 -11.28 8.75 -4.01
CA GLU A 217 -10.79 9.44 -2.81
C GLU A 217 -10.82 10.97 -2.94
N SER A 218 -10.45 11.50 -4.11
CA SER A 218 -10.41 12.95 -4.33
C SER A 218 -11.78 13.60 -4.38
N ILE A 219 -12.86 12.84 -4.67
CA ILE A 219 -14.18 13.40 -4.95
C ILE A 219 -15.31 12.86 -4.07
N GLU A 220 -15.10 11.80 -3.27
CA GLU A 220 -16.20 11.15 -2.53
C GLU A 220 -16.84 12.05 -1.45
N ASP A 221 -16.09 13.00 -0.90
CA ASP A 221 -16.59 13.94 0.10
C ASP A 221 -17.43 15.10 -0.52
N ARG A 222 -17.53 15.16 -1.84
CA ARG A 222 -18.35 16.17 -2.52
C ARG A 222 -19.83 15.85 -2.37
N GLU A 223 -20.64 16.86 -2.11
CA GLU A 223 -22.09 16.73 -1.96
C GLU A 223 -22.81 16.17 -3.20
N ASP A 224 -22.23 16.41 -4.40
CA ASP A 224 -22.79 16.00 -5.69
C ASP A 224 -22.24 14.64 -6.19
N PHE A 225 -21.30 14.01 -5.46
CA PHE A 225 -20.79 12.69 -5.80
C PHE A 225 -21.60 11.59 -5.12
N ARG A 226 -21.98 10.59 -5.89
CA ARG A 226 -22.66 9.38 -5.39
C ARG A 226 -22.27 8.16 -6.24
N ILE A 227 -21.94 7.07 -5.53
CA ILE A 227 -21.96 5.71 -6.08
C ILE A 227 -22.94 4.94 -5.22
N PRO A 228 -24.18 4.67 -5.69
CA PRO A 228 -25.16 3.89 -4.95
C PRO A 228 -24.65 2.49 -4.62
N ASP A 229 -25.17 1.90 -3.55
CA ASP A 229 -24.75 0.55 -3.10
C ASP A 229 -24.99 -0.50 -4.20
N GLU A 230 -26.12 -0.40 -4.89
CA GLU A 230 -26.49 -1.30 -5.99
C GLU A 230 -25.58 -1.21 -7.23
N ASP A 231 -24.89 -0.08 -7.42
CA ASP A 231 -23.98 0.15 -8.56
C ASP A 231 -22.52 -0.15 -8.23
N PHE A 232 -22.18 -0.24 -6.93
CA PHE A 232 -20.78 -0.30 -6.49
C PHE A 232 -20.03 -1.52 -7.03
N GLU A 233 -20.63 -2.70 -7.01
CA GLU A 233 -19.99 -3.92 -7.54
C GLU A 233 -19.72 -3.79 -9.06
N THR A 234 -20.66 -3.23 -9.80
CA THR A 234 -20.51 -3.00 -11.24
C THR A 234 -19.42 -1.97 -11.52
N PHE A 235 -19.39 -0.90 -10.73
CA PHE A 235 -18.35 0.12 -10.82
C PHE A 235 -16.96 -0.46 -10.49
N ALA A 236 -16.83 -1.23 -9.42
CA ALA A 236 -15.57 -1.85 -9.03
C ALA A 236 -15.07 -2.84 -10.10
N ALA A 237 -15.95 -3.63 -10.69
CA ALA A 237 -15.62 -4.54 -11.79
C ALA A 237 -15.16 -3.78 -13.06
N TRP A 238 -15.84 -2.69 -13.40
CA TRP A 238 -15.43 -1.80 -14.49
C TRP A 238 -14.05 -1.18 -14.20
N TYR A 239 -13.85 -0.64 -13.00
CA TYR A 239 -12.58 -0.04 -12.62
C TYR A 239 -11.43 -1.05 -12.68
N LEU A 240 -11.61 -2.23 -12.09
CA LEU A 240 -10.61 -3.30 -12.11
C LEU A 240 -10.21 -3.71 -13.52
N HIS A 241 -11.18 -3.72 -14.48
CA HIS A 241 -10.89 -4.04 -15.86
C HIS A 241 -9.92 -3.05 -16.52
N PHE A 242 -9.95 -1.78 -16.10
CA PHE A 242 -9.14 -0.71 -16.66
C PHE A 242 -8.03 -0.21 -15.73
N ALA A 243 -7.85 -0.81 -14.56
CA ALA A 243 -6.93 -0.35 -13.50
C ALA A 243 -5.47 -0.23 -13.96
N GLU A 244 -5.05 -0.97 -14.99
CA GLU A 244 -3.70 -0.96 -15.57
C GLU A 244 -3.53 0.06 -16.71
N LYS A 245 -4.59 0.80 -17.07
CA LYS A 245 -4.51 1.82 -18.13
C LYS A 245 -3.69 3.02 -17.68
N ARG A 246 -2.59 3.29 -18.37
CA ARG A 246 -1.67 4.40 -18.07
C ARG A 246 -2.39 5.75 -17.97
N GLU A 247 -3.43 5.95 -18.78
CA GLU A 247 -4.23 7.16 -18.80
C GLU A 247 -5.04 7.36 -17.50
N LEU A 248 -5.30 6.29 -16.76
CA LEU A 248 -6.05 6.34 -15.50
C LEU A 248 -5.15 6.40 -14.26
N LEU A 249 -3.86 5.99 -14.36
CA LEU A 249 -2.95 5.99 -13.22
C LEU A 249 -2.69 7.41 -12.69
N GLY A 250 -2.71 8.42 -13.55
CA GLY A 250 -2.52 9.82 -13.13
C GLY A 250 -3.68 10.42 -12.32
N ALA A 251 -4.82 9.72 -12.25
CA ALA A 251 -6.01 10.17 -11.53
C ALA A 251 -6.33 9.32 -10.29
N THR A 252 -5.44 8.40 -9.92
CA THR A 252 -5.61 7.53 -8.75
C THR A 252 -4.68 7.99 -7.63
N ASN A 253 -5.11 7.84 -6.37
CA ASN A 253 -4.27 8.14 -5.22
C ASN A 253 -3.36 6.96 -4.87
N HIS A 254 -3.94 5.78 -4.68
CA HIS A 254 -3.19 4.58 -4.34
C HIS A 254 -2.93 3.74 -5.58
N LEU A 255 -1.69 3.29 -5.72
CA LEU A 255 -1.24 2.45 -6.83
C LEU A 255 -0.54 1.21 -6.30
N LEU A 256 -0.54 0.15 -7.12
CA LEU A 256 0.26 -1.05 -6.92
C LEU A 256 1.31 -1.17 -8.02
N TYR A 257 2.56 -1.27 -7.62
CA TYR A 257 3.63 -1.79 -8.49
C TYR A 257 3.77 -3.28 -8.23
N ILE A 258 3.67 -4.09 -9.26
CA ILE A 258 3.68 -5.55 -9.15
C ILE A 258 4.84 -6.10 -9.96
N CYS A 259 5.69 -6.89 -9.31
CA CYS A 259 6.85 -7.51 -9.94
C CYS A 259 7.05 -8.95 -9.49
N ARG A 260 7.84 -9.69 -10.26
CA ARG A 260 8.23 -11.08 -10.00
C ARG A 260 9.72 -11.14 -9.69
N LYS A 261 10.12 -11.82 -8.62
CA LYS A 261 11.52 -12.11 -8.34
C LYS A 261 12.09 -13.07 -9.38
N LYS A 262 13.27 -12.71 -9.95
CA LYS A 262 14.02 -13.54 -10.90
C LYS A 262 14.71 -14.72 -10.23
#